data_66da12f720ec72f2d01cfaf01077bae2
#
_entry.id   66da12f720ec72f2d01cfaf01077bae2
#
_cell.length_a   1.000
_cell.length_b   1.000
_cell.length_c   1.000
_cell.angle_alpha   90.00
_cell.angle_beta   90.00
_cell.angle_gamma   90.00
#
_symmetry.space_group_name_H-M   'P 1'
#
loop_
_entity.id
_entity.type
_entity.pdbx_description
1 polymer ?
#
loop_
_entity_poly.entity_id
_entity_poly.type
_entity_poly.pdbx_seq_one_letter_code
_entity_poly.pdbx_strand_id
1 'polypeptide(L)'
;MFQWYQNAAICYAYLCDVTSDIESGLARSRWVTRGWTLQELIAPREVVFFSATWQALGTRSQFSAHIAAVTGIDEAFLTGKSLKHASIAKRMSWASKRSTLREEDEAYCLLGIFNVNMPLIYGEGTSAFRRLQETIALAYPDDHTLFAWGKLVEELPNKVKDEDQLHASGPLRVNYNPDKVGRNF
;
A
#
# COMPACT_ATOMS: atom_id res chain seq x y z
N MET A 1 -2.32 -12.19 -9.63
CA MET A 1 -1.46 -12.42 -8.45
C MET A 1 -2.25 -12.37 -7.15
N PHE A 2 -3.00 -11.30 -6.85
CA PHE A 2 -3.82 -11.17 -5.62
C PHE A 2 -4.76 -12.38 -5.38
N GLN A 3 -5.48 -12.82 -6.40
CA GLN A 3 -6.38 -13.98 -6.31
C GLN A 3 -5.64 -15.29 -5.99
N TRP A 4 -4.40 -15.44 -6.39
CA TRP A 4 -3.60 -16.62 -6.02
C TRP A 4 -3.32 -16.66 -4.52
N TYR A 5 -2.93 -15.52 -3.95
CA TYR A 5 -2.78 -15.40 -2.49
C TYR A 5 -4.12 -15.60 -1.77
N GLN A 6 -5.21 -15.00 -2.28
CA GLN A 6 -6.53 -15.12 -1.69
C GLN A 6 -7.08 -16.56 -1.68
N ASN A 7 -6.75 -17.33 -2.72
CA ASN A 7 -7.16 -18.73 -2.84
C ASN A 7 -6.20 -19.70 -2.16
N ALA A 8 -5.05 -19.26 -1.69
CA ALA A 8 -4.12 -20.08 -0.95
C ALA A 8 -4.72 -20.45 0.42
N ALA A 9 -4.57 -21.70 0.81
CA ALA A 9 -4.97 -22.14 2.15
C ALA A 9 -4.11 -21.47 3.22
N ILE A 10 -2.79 -21.38 2.97
CA ILE A 10 -1.79 -20.76 3.84
C ILE A 10 -0.76 -20.05 2.95
N CYS A 11 -0.32 -18.88 3.36
CA CYS A 11 0.82 -18.18 2.78
C CYS A 11 2.00 -18.22 3.77
N TYR A 12 3.19 -18.55 3.30
CA TYR A 12 4.40 -18.53 4.10
C TYR A 12 5.17 -17.24 3.86
N ALA A 13 5.38 -16.47 4.91
CA ALA A 13 6.15 -15.23 4.88
C ALA A 13 7.54 -15.49 5.51
N TYR A 14 8.57 -15.51 4.67
CA TYR A 14 9.94 -15.68 5.12
C TYR A 14 10.59 -14.33 5.45
N LEU A 15 10.93 -14.16 6.72
CA LEU A 15 11.58 -12.96 7.25
C LEU A 15 13.09 -13.21 7.35
N CYS A 16 13.83 -12.91 6.26
CA CYS A 16 15.26 -13.19 6.17
C CYS A 16 16.13 -12.41 7.17
N ASP A 17 15.57 -11.42 7.80
CA ASP A 17 16.23 -10.49 8.74
C ASP A 17 15.69 -10.59 10.18
N VAL A 18 14.83 -11.57 10.44
CA VAL A 18 14.30 -11.87 11.79
C VAL A 18 14.76 -13.25 12.23
N THR A 19 15.44 -13.36 13.37
CA THR A 19 16.04 -14.62 13.83
C THR A 19 15.15 -15.43 14.76
N SER A 20 14.52 -14.80 15.76
CA SER A 20 13.78 -15.56 16.80
C SER A 20 12.53 -14.89 17.32
N ASP A 21 12.47 -13.55 17.30
CA ASP A 21 11.37 -12.79 17.87
C ASP A 21 10.74 -11.89 16.82
N ILE A 22 9.47 -12.16 16.51
CA ILE A 22 8.72 -11.40 15.53
C ILE A 22 8.33 -10.02 16.05
N GLU A 23 8.04 -9.88 17.34
CA GLU A 23 7.56 -8.60 17.90
C GLU A 23 8.65 -7.52 17.85
N SER A 24 9.88 -7.87 18.15
CA SER A 24 11.01 -6.93 18.03
C SER A 24 11.55 -6.79 16.61
N GLY A 25 11.40 -7.84 15.78
CA GLY A 25 11.98 -7.92 14.43
C GLY A 25 11.12 -7.33 13.32
N LEU A 26 9.79 -7.52 13.40
CA LEU A 26 8.88 -7.21 12.29
C LEU A 26 8.94 -5.74 11.85
N ALA A 27 8.96 -4.81 12.81
CA ALA A 27 8.98 -3.37 12.52
C ALA A 27 10.20 -2.91 11.69
N ARG A 28 11.29 -3.67 11.77
CA ARG A 28 12.55 -3.40 11.06
C ARG A 28 12.75 -4.32 9.86
N SER A 29 11.89 -5.31 9.69
CA SER A 29 12.00 -6.27 8.62
C SER A 29 11.77 -5.63 7.25
N ARG A 30 12.64 -5.94 6.30
CA ARG A 30 12.51 -5.55 4.90
C ARG A 30 11.22 -6.07 4.27
N TRP A 31 10.68 -7.18 4.80
CA TRP A 31 9.42 -7.73 4.30
C TRP A 31 8.27 -6.76 4.47
N VAL A 32 8.20 -6.01 5.59
CA VAL A 32 7.12 -5.03 5.84
C VAL A 32 7.21 -3.83 4.91
N THR A 33 8.40 -3.47 4.46
CA THR A 33 8.61 -2.29 3.62
C THR A 33 8.57 -2.57 2.12
N ARG A 34 8.46 -3.82 1.67
CA ARG A 34 8.33 -4.17 0.25
C ARG A 34 6.90 -3.97 -0.25
N GLY A 35 6.75 -3.42 -1.47
CA GLY A 35 5.42 -3.18 -2.07
C GLY A 35 4.60 -4.46 -2.24
N TRP A 36 5.16 -5.49 -2.87
CA TRP A 36 4.46 -6.73 -3.18
C TRP A 36 3.99 -7.52 -1.94
N THR A 37 4.69 -7.42 -0.83
CA THR A 37 4.34 -8.16 0.40
C THR A 37 3.06 -7.65 1.08
N LEU A 38 2.55 -6.48 0.67
CA LEU A 38 1.23 -6.01 1.10
C LEU A 38 0.12 -6.98 0.67
N GLN A 39 0.18 -7.48 -0.56
CA GLN A 39 -0.77 -8.48 -1.04
C GLN A 39 -0.59 -9.82 -0.30
N GLU A 40 0.66 -10.21 -0.05
CA GLU A 40 0.98 -11.43 0.71
C GLU A 40 0.45 -11.37 2.14
N LEU A 41 0.43 -10.19 2.73
CA LEU A 41 -0.10 -9.97 4.08
C LEU A 41 -1.62 -10.02 4.14
N ILE A 42 -2.30 -9.35 3.18
CA ILE A 42 -3.74 -9.08 3.30
C ILE A 42 -4.60 -10.13 2.58
N ALA A 43 -4.17 -10.62 1.40
CA ALA A 43 -5.01 -11.44 0.56
C ALA A 43 -5.26 -12.88 1.08
N PRO A 44 -4.27 -13.60 1.65
CA PRO A 44 -4.46 -14.98 2.10
C PRO A 44 -5.44 -15.08 3.28
N ARG A 45 -6.02 -16.26 3.45
CA ARG A 45 -6.82 -16.57 4.64
C ARG A 45 -5.97 -16.56 5.90
N GLU A 46 -4.78 -17.17 5.83
CA GLU A 46 -3.81 -17.17 6.91
C GLU A 46 -2.40 -17.01 6.37
N VAL A 47 -1.55 -16.34 7.17
CA VAL A 47 -0.12 -16.15 6.90
C VAL A 47 0.68 -16.72 8.07
N VAL A 48 1.64 -17.57 7.77
CA VAL A 48 2.59 -18.10 8.76
C VAL A 48 3.95 -17.45 8.52
N PHE A 49 4.49 -16.82 9.56
CA PHE A 49 5.81 -16.18 9.50
C PHE A 49 6.90 -17.17 9.87
N PHE A 50 7.98 -17.15 9.11
CA PHE A 50 9.19 -17.94 9.33
C PHE A 50 10.39 -17.02 9.52
N SER A 51 11.27 -17.40 10.45
CA SER A 51 12.53 -16.69 10.69
C SER A 51 13.56 -16.94 9.60
N ALA A 52 14.70 -16.24 9.68
CA ALA A 52 15.87 -16.45 8.83
C ALA A 52 16.41 -17.91 8.88
N THR A 53 16.11 -18.63 9.95
CA THR A 53 16.49 -20.05 10.12
C THR A 53 15.35 -21.03 9.82
N TRP A 54 14.27 -20.57 9.18
CA TRP A 54 13.07 -21.35 8.86
C TRP A 54 12.33 -21.91 10.08
N GLN A 55 12.48 -21.29 11.24
CA GLN A 55 11.66 -21.61 12.39
C GLN A 55 10.33 -20.86 12.27
N ALA A 56 9.21 -21.54 12.54
CA ALA A 56 7.91 -20.93 12.57
C ALA A 56 7.84 -19.95 13.76
N LEU A 57 7.56 -18.68 13.47
CA LEU A 57 7.45 -17.62 14.46
C LEU A 57 6.00 -17.49 14.98
N GLY A 58 5.03 -17.80 14.13
CA GLY A 58 3.61 -17.73 14.42
C GLY A 58 2.80 -17.24 13.23
N THR A 59 1.53 -16.94 13.45
CA THR A 59 0.58 -16.60 12.40
C THR A 59 0.20 -15.11 12.42
N ARG A 60 -0.32 -14.63 11.30
CA ARG A 60 -0.88 -13.27 11.20
C ARG A 60 -1.97 -13.04 12.24
N SER A 61 -2.84 -14.03 12.46
CA SER A 61 -3.93 -13.93 13.43
C SER A 61 -3.41 -13.80 14.87
N GLN A 62 -2.32 -14.50 15.21
CA GLN A 62 -1.70 -14.39 16.55
C GLN A 62 -1.07 -13.01 16.79
N PHE A 63 -0.51 -12.39 15.77
CA PHE A 63 0.20 -11.10 15.85
C PHE A 63 -0.60 -9.94 15.26
N SER A 64 -1.92 -10.08 15.06
CA SER A 64 -2.72 -9.09 14.35
C SER A 64 -2.61 -7.68 14.95
N ALA A 65 -2.66 -7.54 16.27
CA ALA A 65 -2.52 -6.26 16.95
C ALA A 65 -1.11 -5.64 16.75
N HIS A 66 -0.06 -6.45 16.84
CA HIS A 66 1.31 -6.00 16.61
C HIS A 66 1.54 -5.59 15.16
N ILE A 67 1.06 -6.41 14.20
CA ILE A 67 1.13 -6.09 12.77
C ILE A 67 0.37 -4.80 12.47
N ALA A 68 -0.80 -4.60 13.06
CA ALA A 68 -1.57 -3.37 12.92
C ALA A 68 -0.78 -2.13 13.38
N ALA A 69 -0.14 -2.21 14.54
CA ALA A 69 0.70 -1.14 15.07
C ALA A 69 1.88 -0.79 14.14
N VAL A 70 2.52 -1.81 13.55
CA VAL A 70 3.69 -1.63 12.67
C VAL A 70 3.29 -1.11 11.29
N THR A 71 2.20 -1.64 10.72
CA THR A 71 1.83 -1.40 9.31
C THR A 71 0.79 -0.30 9.13
N GLY A 72 0.08 0.08 10.18
CA GLY A 72 -1.09 0.97 10.11
C GLY A 72 -2.33 0.32 9.49
N ILE A 73 -2.32 -0.99 9.26
CA ILE A 73 -3.49 -1.74 8.78
C ILE A 73 -4.35 -2.10 9.98
N ASP A 74 -5.62 -1.69 9.99
CA ASP A 74 -6.50 -2.03 11.10
C ASP A 74 -6.59 -3.56 11.27
N GLU A 75 -6.57 -4.00 12.50
CA GLU A 75 -6.60 -5.41 12.86
C GLU A 75 -7.78 -6.17 12.23
N ALA A 76 -8.92 -5.51 12.09
CA ALA A 76 -10.10 -6.08 11.46
C ALA A 76 -9.83 -6.56 10.01
N PHE A 77 -9.00 -5.85 9.23
CA PHE A 77 -8.64 -6.27 7.87
C PHE A 77 -7.61 -7.41 7.88
N LEU A 78 -6.75 -7.46 8.88
CA LEU A 78 -5.81 -8.56 9.07
C LEU A 78 -6.52 -9.85 9.48
N THR A 79 -7.69 -9.74 10.12
CA THR A 79 -8.50 -10.88 10.60
C THR A 79 -9.66 -11.24 9.67
N GLY A 80 -9.71 -10.68 8.46
CA GLY A 80 -10.64 -11.14 7.41
C GLY A 80 -11.77 -10.19 7.03
N LYS A 81 -11.78 -8.95 7.55
CA LYS A 81 -12.73 -7.94 7.07
C LYS A 81 -12.48 -7.64 5.59
N SER A 82 -13.54 -7.59 4.80
CA SER A 82 -13.43 -7.32 3.36
C SER A 82 -12.85 -5.93 3.08
N LEU A 83 -11.90 -5.86 2.13
CA LEU A 83 -11.27 -4.61 1.68
C LEU A 83 -12.26 -3.60 1.10
N LYS A 84 -13.45 -4.04 0.68
CA LYS A 84 -14.52 -3.15 0.21
C LYS A 84 -14.98 -2.15 1.27
N HIS A 85 -14.74 -2.44 2.55
CA HIS A 85 -15.07 -1.53 3.66
C HIS A 85 -13.95 -0.54 4.01
N ALA A 86 -12.83 -0.59 3.30
CA ALA A 86 -11.77 0.39 3.43
C ALA A 86 -11.84 1.39 2.28
N SER A 87 -11.83 2.69 2.59
CA SER A 87 -11.75 3.74 1.58
C SER A 87 -10.48 3.64 0.74
N ILE A 88 -10.46 4.30 -0.40
CA ILE A 88 -9.28 4.37 -1.28
C ILE A 88 -8.09 4.96 -0.51
N ALA A 89 -8.28 6.09 0.19
CA ALA A 89 -7.22 6.70 0.99
C ALA A 89 -6.63 5.72 2.02
N LYS A 90 -7.48 4.97 2.70
CA LYS A 90 -7.04 3.99 3.69
C LYS A 90 -6.21 2.88 3.07
N ARG A 91 -6.65 2.31 1.95
CA ARG A 91 -5.87 1.28 1.23
C ARG A 91 -4.54 1.83 0.69
N MET A 92 -4.52 3.09 0.22
CA MET A 92 -3.29 3.77 -0.19
C MET A 92 -2.33 4.00 0.99
N SER A 93 -2.84 4.39 2.16
CA SER A 93 -1.99 4.62 3.35
C SER A 93 -1.22 3.36 3.77
N TRP A 94 -1.76 2.16 3.55
CA TRP A 94 -1.06 0.89 3.84
C TRP A 94 0.15 0.65 2.93
N ALA A 95 0.16 1.27 1.75
CA ALA A 95 1.26 1.20 0.79
C ALA A 95 2.30 2.32 0.98
N SER A 96 1.95 3.41 1.66
CA SER A 96 2.73 4.65 1.70
C SER A 96 4.16 4.52 2.26
N LYS A 97 4.39 3.52 3.12
CA LYS A 97 5.72 3.23 3.71
C LYS A 97 6.44 2.08 3.00
N ARG A 98 5.95 1.65 1.85
CA ARG A 98 6.51 0.53 1.10
C ARG A 98 7.23 1.03 -0.14
N SER A 99 8.19 0.25 -0.59
CA SER A 99 8.97 0.55 -1.79
C SER A 99 9.09 -0.68 -2.68
N THR A 100 9.38 -0.44 -3.96
CA THR A 100 9.63 -1.48 -4.95
C THR A 100 10.96 -1.23 -5.66
N LEU A 101 11.50 -2.26 -6.30
CA LEU A 101 12.73 -2.11 -7.08
C LEU A 101 12.48 -1.40 -8.41
N ARG A 102 11.30 -1.56 -8.96
CA ARG A 102 10.88 -0.89 -10.20
C ARG A 102 9.81 0.13 -9.87
N GLU A 103 9.86 1.29 -10.51
CA GLU A 103 8.88 2.36 -10.31
C GLU A 103 7.46 1.91 -10.66
N GLU A 104 7.32 1.12 -11.74
CA GLU A 104 6.02 0.63 -12.17
C GLU A 104 5.39 -0.33 -11.15
N ASP A 105 6.22 -1.09 -10.43
CA ASP A 105 5.73 -2.02 -9.40
C ASP A 105 5.06 -1.30 -8.22
N GLU A 106 5.31 0.00 -8.01
CA GLU A 106 4.56 0.80 -7.03
C GLU A 106 3.06 0.82 -7.35
N ALA A 107 2.72 0.85 -8.64
CA ALA A 107 1.34 0.73 -9.10
C ALA A 107 0.87 -0.72 -9.18
N TYR A 108 1.68 -1.59 -9.75
CA TYR A 108 1.24 -2.95 -10.08
C TYR A 108 1.02 -3.81 -8.86
N CYS A 109 1.78 -3.60 -7.79
CA CYS A 109 1.56 -4.30 -6.52
C CYS A 109 0.24 -3.90 -5.83
N LEU A 110 -0.43 -2.83 -6.28
CA LEU A 110 -1.68 -2.34 -5.72
C LEU A 110 -2.93 -2.78 -6.50
N LEU A 111 -2.79 -3.28 -7.72
CA LEU A 111 -3.93 -3.65 -8.58
C LEU A 111 -4.93 -4.55 -7.87
N GLY A 112 -4.45 -5.58 -7.18
CA GLY A 112 -5.31 -6.51 -6.44
C GLY A 112 -5.92 -5.90 -5.18
N ILE A 113 -5.22 -4.98 -4.52
CA ILE A 113 -5.72 -4.27 -3.33
C ILE A 113 -6.92 -3.39 -3.69
N PHE A 114 -6.90 -2.79 -4.88
CA PHE A 114 -7.99 -1.95 -5.40
C PHE A 114 -8.99 -2.73 -6.26
N ASN A 115 -8.73 -4.00 -6.55
CA ASN A 115 -9.56 -4.81 -7.44
C ASN A 115 -9.75 -4.15 -8.81
N VAL A 116 -8.68 -3.62 -9.38
CA VAL A 116 -8.65 -3.01 -10.72
C VAL A 116 -7.65 -3.74 -11.61
N ASN A 117 -7.84 -3.61 -12.91
CA ASN A 117 -6.96 -4.18 -13.93
C ASN A 117 -6.48 -3.09 -14.87
N MET A 118 -5.19 -3.13 -15.21
CA MET A 118 -4.60 -2.34 -16.29
C MET A 118 -3.45 -3.13 -16.93
N PRO A 119 -3.08 -2.82 -18.20
CA PRO A 119 -1.91 -3.43 -18.83
C PRO A 119 -0.63 -3.13 -18.05
N LEU A 120 0.24 -4.14 -17.90
CA LEU A 120 1.56 -3.99 -17.28
C LEU A 120 2.55 -3.57 -18.38
N ILE A 121 2.99 -2.32 -18.35
CA ILE A 121 3.91 -1.74 -19.32
C ILE A 121 5.17 -1.32 -18.55
N TYR A 122 6.19 -2.16 -18.56
CA TYR A 122 7.48 -1.80 -17.98
C TYR A 122 8.24 -0.85 -18.89
N GLY A 123 8.86 0.16 -18.30
CA GLY A 123 9.55 1.24 -18.99
C GLY A 123 8.75 2.55 -19.04
N GLU A 124 7.51 2.57 -18.53
CA GLU A 124 6.70 3.80 -18.43
C GLU A 124 7.00 4.61 -17.16
N GLY A 125 7.79 4.07 -16.21
CA GLY A 125 8.18 4.73 -14.99
C GLY A 125 6.97 5.14 -14.13
N THR A 126 7.02 6.36 -13.59
CA THR A 126 5.96 6.91 -12.74
C THR A 126 4.58 7.03 -13.41
N SER A 127 4.51 6.93 -14.75
CA SER A 127 3.24 6.95 -15.48
C SER A 127 2.33 5.77 -15.11
N ALA A 128 2.91 4.63 -14.70
CA ALA A 128 2.16 3.49 -14.19
C ALA A 128 1.27 3.87 -12.99
N PHE A 129 1.81 4.65 -12.05
CA PHE A 129 1.06 5.06 -10.86
C PHE A 129 -0.07 6.04 -11.20
N ARG A 130 0.16 6.96 -12.14
CA ARG A 130 -0.91 7.85 -12.64
C ARG A 130 -2.04 7.06 -13.29
N ARG A 131 -1.72 6.08 -14.15
CA ARG A 131 -2.71 5.20 -14.76
C ARG A 131 -3.50 4.39 -13.73
N LEU A 132 -2.83 3.94 -12.65
CA LEU A 132 -3.51 3.30 -11.54
C LEU A 132 -4.53 4.24 -10.90
N GLN A 133 -4.16 5.49 -10.61
CA GLN A 133 -5.08 6.48 -10.03
C GLN A 133 -6.28 6.75 -10.93
N GLU A 134 -6.06 6.94 -12.23
CA GLU A 134 -7.11 7.12 -13.24
C GLU A 134 -8.05 5.89 -13.27
N THR A 135 -7.47 4.68 -13.26
CA THR A 135 -8.25 3.43 -13.25
C THR A 135 -9.08 3.29 -11.97
N ILE A 136 -8.53 3.67 -10.81
CA ILE A 136 -9.25 3.66 -9.53
C ILE A 136 -10.38 4.70 -9.56
N ALA A 137 -10.13 5.92 -10.05
CA ALA A 137 -11.16 6.97 -10.14
C ALA A 137 -12.35 6.53 -11.01
N LEU A 138 -12.09 5.83 -12.11
CA LEU A 138 -13.14 5.28 -12.96
C LEU A 138 -13.90 4.11 -12.31
N ALA A 139 -13.21 3.28 -11.55
CA ALA A 139 -13.82 2.11 -10.89
C ALA A 139 -14.63 2.47 -9.63
N TYR A 140 -14.29 3.59 -8.98
CA TYR A 140 -14.88 4.04 -7.71
C TYR A 140 -15.28 5.52 -7.79
N PRO A 141 -16.25 5.90 -8.64
CA PRO A 141 -16.61 7.30 -8.86
C PRO A 141 -17.18 8.00 -7.61
N ASP A 142 -17.74 7.24 -6.68
CA ASP A 142 -18.34 7.76 -5.45
C ASP A 142 -17.33 7.90 -4.28
N ASP A 143 -16.12 7.36 -4.42
CA ASP A 143 -15.09 7.44 -3.36
C ASP A 143 -14.10 8.56 -3.67
N HIS A 144 -14.42 9.77 -3.24
CA HIS A 144 -13.57 10.96 -3.43
C HIS A 144 -12.31 10.97 -2.57
N THR A 145 -12.13 9.98 -1.68
CA THR A 145 -10.94 9.93 -0.80
C THR A 145 -9.64 9.68 -1.58
N LEU A 146 -9.72 9.27 -2.84
CA LEU A 146 -8.56 9.23 -3.74
C LEU A 146 -7.79 10.56 -3.78
N PHE A 147 -8.47 11.69 -3.59
CA PHE A 147 -7.89 13.03 -3.63
C PHE A 147 -7.54 13.57 -2.22
N ALA A 148 -7.91 12.85 -1.17
CA ALA A 148 -7.77 13.30 0.22
C ALA A 148 -6.40 12.98 0.83
N TRP A 149 -5.52 12.29 0.14
CA TRP A 149 -4.21 11.95 0.64
C TRP A 149 -3.13 12.77 -0.04
N GLY A 150 -2.46 13.52 0.78
CA GLY A 150 -1.45 14.49 0.47
C GLY A 150 -1.23 15.37 1.70
N LYS A 151 -0.19 16.18 1.75
CA LYS A 151 -0.09 17.22 2.78
C LYS A 151 -1.33 18.09 2.67
N LEU A 152 -2.08 18.20 3.76
CA LEU A 152 -2.94 19.36 3.95
C LEU A 152 -2.02 20.58 3.78
N VAL A 153 -2.23 21.33 2.71
CA VAL A 153 -1.56 22.62 2.55
C VAL A 153 -2.24 23.52 3.58
N GLU A 154 -1.57 23.74 4.70
CA GLU A 154 -2.08 24.58 5.79
C GLU A 154 -2.28 26.04 5.38
N GLU A 155 -1.79 26.43 4.20
CA GLU A 155 -2.01 27.76 3.63
C GLU A 155 -2.21 27.63 2.12
N LEU A 156 -3.46 27.80 1.67
CA LEU A 156 -3.70 28.30 0.33
C LEU A 156 -3.09 29.73 0.30
N PRO A 157 -2.09 30.02 -0.54
CA PRO A 157 -1.66 31.40 -0.70
C PRO A 157 -2.86 32.19 -1.20
N ASN A 158 -3.34 33.15 -0.39
CA ASN A 158 -4.30 34.15 -0.80
C ASN A 158 -3.70 34.93 -1.98
N LYS A 159 -3.89 34.46 -3.20
CA LYS A 159 -3.84 35.21 -4.46
C LYS A 159 -3.64 34.25 -5.63
N VAL A 160 -4.72 33.67 -6.13
CA VAL A 160 -4.78 33.38 -7.56
C VAL A 160 -5.51 34.58 -8.20
N LYS A 161 -4.74 35.57 -8.54
CA LYS A 161 -5.09 36.53 -9.59
C LYS A 161 -4.39 35.98 -10.83
N ASP A 162 -5.12 35.24 -11.64
CA ASP A 162 -4.96 35.09 -13.10
C ASP A 162 -5.70 33.84 -13.53
N GLU A 163 -6.89 34.05 -14.05
CA GLU A 163 -7.75 33.00 -14.64
C GLU A 163 -7.15 32.33 -15.88
N ASP A 164 -6.02 32.85 -16.41
CA ASP A 164 -5.39 32.33 -17.62
C ASP A 164 -4.43 31.14 -17.43
N GLN A 165 -4.13 30.73 -16.19
CA GLN A 165 -3.28 29.56 -15.92
C GLN A 165 -4.02 28.26 -15.59
N LEU A 166 -5.37 28.29 -15.56
CA LEU A 166 -6.15 27.12 -15.20
C LEU A 166 -6.18 26.05 -16.31
N HIS A 167 -5.81 26.39 -17.53
CA HIS A 167 -5.82 25.47 -18.68
C HIS A 167 -4.46 24.78 -18.97
N ALA A 168 -3.39 25.16 -18.27
CA ALA A 168 -2.06 24.60 -18.50
C ALA A 168 -1.60 23.59 -17.46
N SER A 169 -2.30 23.44 -16.36
CA SER A 169 -1.98 22.43 -15.36
C SER A 169 -2.90 21.23 -15.56
N GLY A 170 -2.37 20.19 -16.16
CA GLY A 170 -2.97 18.84 -16.11
C GLY A 170 -3.24 18.42 -14.66
N PRO A 171 -3.97 17.29 -14.45
CA PRO A 171 -4.45 16.87 -13.14
C PRO A 171 -3.30 16.92 -12.14
N LEU A 172 -3.61 17.51 -10.97
CA LEU A 172 -2.67 17.75 -9.88
C LEU A 172 -1.66 16.60 -9.75
N ARG A 173 -0.40 16.89 -10.04
CA ARG A 173 0.69 15.97 -9.78
C ARG A 173 0.76 15.79 -8.27
N VAL A 174 0.20 14.74 -7.78
CA VAL A 174 0.55 14.23 -6.46
C VAL A 174 1.97 13.69 -6.61
N ASN A 175 2.97 14.52 -6.32
CA ASN A 175 4.34 14.08 -6.22
C ASN A 175 4.42 13.15 -5.02
N TYR A 176 4.27 11.86 -5.24
CA TYR A 176 4.68 10.85 -4.28
C TYR A 176 6.19 10.96 -4.15
N ASN A 177 6.63 11.59 -3.08
CA ASN A 177 8.02 11.56 -2.66
C ASN A 177 8.12 10.66 -1.44
N PRO A 178 8.61 9.42 -1.58
CA PRO A 178 8.74 8.49 -0.46
C PRO A 178 9.61 9.05 0.68
N ASP A 179 10.55 9.94 0.38
CA ASP A 179 11.45 10.53 1.38
C ASP A 179 10.79 11.62 2.25
N LYS A 180 9.61 12.10 1.86
CA LYS A 180 8.91 13.17 2.60
C LYS A 180 7.74 12.69 3.45
N VAL A 181 7.28 11.46 3.28
CA VAL A 181 6.15 10.90 4.04
C VAL A 181 6.58 10.31 5.38
N GLY A 182 7.87 10.16 5.62
CA GLY A 182 8.43 9.41 6.76
C GLY A 182 8.87 10.22 7.98
N ARG A 183 8.58 11.50 8.13
CA ARG A 183 9.20 12.27 9.23
C ARG A 183 8.26 13.15 10.07
N ASN A 184 7.01 12.86 10.17
CA ASN A 184 6.17 13.49 11.21
C ASN A 184 4.91 12.65 11.44
N PHE A 185 5.06 11.62 12.27
CA PHE A 185 4.04 11.11 13.21
C PHE A 185 4.77 10.27 14.26
#